data_36fe4b7855f3427826d347cd37efb098
#
_entry.id   36fe4b7855f3427826d347cd37efb098
#
_cell.length_a   1.000
_cell.length_b   1.000
_cell.length_c   1.000
_cell.angle_alpha   90.00
_cell.angle_beta   90.00
_cell.angle_gamma   90.00
#
_symmetry.space_group_name_H-M   'P 1'
#
loop_
_entity.id
_entity.type
_entity.pdbx_description
1 polymer ?
#
loop_
_entity_poly.entity_id
_entity_poly.type
_entity_poly.pdbx_seq_one_letter_code
_entity_poly.pdbx_strand_id
1 'polypeptide(L)' 'MADKLLTVEEVAEMLRKTPTALRYQIHKGTAPRSAKIGGRRMFRESDVIAYVDAAFDMAAAA' A
#
# COMPACT_ATOMS: atom_id res chain seq x y z
N MET A 1 18.36 6.31 -6.63
CA MET A 1 17.28 6.31 -7.59
C MET A 1 15.94 6.56 -6.91
N ALA A 2 15.13 7.43 -7.47
CA ALA A 2 13.85 7.78 -6.86
C ALA A 2 12.86 6.62 -7.01
N ASP A 3 12.16 6.32 -5.93
CA ASP A 3 11.11 5.34 -5.91
C ASP A 3 9.88 5.92 -6.61
N LYS A 4 9.12 5.11 -7.31
CA LYS A 4 7.89 5.55 -7.93
C LYS A 4 6.84 5.82 -6.86
N LEU A 5 6.18 6.95 -6.95
CA LEU A 5 5.08 7.29 -6.05
C LEU A 5 3.76 6.85 -6.66
N LEU A 6 2.94 6.23 -5.83
CA LEU A 6 1.65 5.68 -6.24
C LEU A 6 0.54 6.35 -5.44
N THR A 7 -0.60 6.58 -6.10
CA THR A 7 -1.79 7.13 -5.44
C THR A 7 -2.54 6.02 -4.72
N VAL A 8 -3.51 6.40 -3.87
CA VAL A 8 -4.39 5.44 -3.22
C VAL A 8 -5.12 4.60 -4.26
N GLU A 9 -5.60 5.23 -5.33
CA GLU A 9 -6.33 4.53 -6.38
C GLU A 9 -5.45 3.49 -7.09
N GLU A 10 -4.20 3.85 -7.38
CA GLU A 10 -3.26 2.94 -8.02
C GLU A 10 -2.93 1.75 -7.13
N VAL A 11 -2.68 2.00 -5.86
CA VAL A 11 -2.34 0.92 -4.92
C VAL A 11 -3.54 0.02 -4.67
N ALA A 12 -4.74 0.60 -4.58
CA ALA A 12 -5.95 -0.20 -4.42
C ALA A 12 -6.11 -1.16 -5.59
N GLU A 13 -5.88 -0.69 -6.82
CA GLU A 13 -5.94 -1.55 -7.99
C GLU A 13 -4.90 -2.66 -7.93
N MET A 14 -3.68 -2.34 -7.55
CA MET A 14 -2.61 -3.33 -7.41
C MET A 14 -2.97 -4.40 -6.38
N LEU A 15 -3.63 -4.01 -5.30
CA LEU A 15 -4.04 -4.93 -4.23
C LEU A 15 -5.41 -5.54 -4.48
N ARG A 16 -6.02 -5.24 -5.62
CA ARG A 16 -7.30 -5.80 -6.02
C ARG A 16 -8.43 -5.47 -5.06
N LYS A 17 -8.47 -4.23 -4.59
CA LYS A 17 -9.52 -3.76 -3.69
C LYS A 17 -9.97 -2.36 -4.10
N THR A 18 -11.04 -1.87 -3.49
CA THR A 18 -11.54 -0.53 -3.77
C THR A 18 -10.70 0.52 -3.03
N PRO A 19 -10.63 1.75 -3.54
CA PRO A 19 -9.95 2.82 -2.80
C PRO A 19 -10.53 3.05 -1.40
N THR A 20 -11.85 2.90 -1.26
CA THR A 20 -12.51 3.04 0.05
C THR A 20 -12.00 2.00 1.04
N ALA A 21 -11.88 0.74 0.59
CA ALA A 21 -11.36 -0.33 1.43
C ALA A 21 -9.92 -0.07 1.84
N LEU A 22 -9.10 0.43 0.90
CA LEU A 22 -7.71 0.75 1.20
C LEU A 22 -7.62 1.91 2.20
N ARG A 23 -8.43 2.95 2.03
CA ARG A 23 -8.46 4.07 2.98
C ARG A 23 -8.84 3.61 4.38
N TYR A 24 -9.77 2.67 4.47
CA TYR A 24 -10.13 2.09 5.75
C TYR A 24 -8.92 1.40 6.39
N GLN A 25 -8.18 0.62 5.62
CA GLN A 25 -6.98 -0.05 6.12
C GLN A 25 -5.89 0.94 6.53
N ILE A 26 -5.74 2.04 5.82
CA ILE A 26 -4.81 3.11 6.21
C ILE A 26 -5.20 3.64 7.59
N HIS A 27 -6.48 3.88 7.80
CA HIS A 27 -7.00 4.38 9.07
C HIS A 27 -6.75 3.36 10.19
N LYS A 28 -6.88 2.09 9.91
CA LYS A 28 -6.67 1.01 10.89
C LYS A 28 -5.20 0.69 11.12
N GLY A 29 -4.31 1.21 10.28
CA GLY A 29 -2.89 0.93 10.40
C GLY A 29 -2.47 -0.43 9.83
N THR A 30 -3.28 -1.02 8.96
CA THR A 30 -2.99 -2.34 8.37
C THR A 30 -2.63 -2.27 6.89
N ALA A 31 -2.56 -1.07 6.33
CA ALA A 31 -2.20 -0.86 4.92
C ALA A 31 -0.67 -0.80 4.74
N PRO A 32 -0.18 -0.85 3.50
CA PRO A 32 1.22 -0.57 3.24
C PRO A 32 1.61 0.82 3.75
N ARG A 33 2.89 1.01 3.96
CA ARG A 33 3.43 2.27 4.44
C ARG A 33 3.10 3.40 3.46
N SER A 34 2.66 4.53 3.97
CA SER A 34 2.30 5.67 3.15
C SER A 34 2.57 6.98 3.89
N ALA A 35 2.55 8.08 3.14
CA ALA A 35 2.75 9.41 3.72
C ALA A 35 1.91 10.42 2.96
N LYS A 36 1.55 11.52 3.62
CA LYS A 36 0.88 12.64 2.97
C LYS A 36 1.94 13.53 2.33
N ILE A 37 1.83 13.71 1.02
CA ILE A 37 2.75 14.55 0.27
C ILE A 37 1.91 15.55 -0.50
N GLY A 38 2.09 16.84 -0.20
CA GLY A 38 1.33 17.89 -0.86
C GLY A 38 -0.17 17.76 -0.64
N GLY A 39 -0.58 17.26 0.51
CA GLY A 39 -1.98 17.08 0.86
C GLY A 39 -2.60 15.80 0.31
N ARG A 40 -1.84 14.95 -0.35
CA ARG A 40 -2.33 13.69 -0.91
C ARG A 40 -1.59 12.51 -0.29
N ARG A 41 -2.34 11.45 -0.01
CA ARG A 41 -1.76 10.19 0.48
C ARG A 41 -1.04 9.49 -0.67
N MET A 42 0.24 9.23 -0.49
CA MET A 42 1.07 8.60 -1.51
C MET A 42 1.81 7.40 -0.91
N PHE A 43 2.11 6.43 -1.75
CA PHE A 43 2.85 5.23 -1.37
C PHE A 43 4.11 5.14 -2.24
N ARG A 44 5.19 4.62 -1.68
CA ARG A 44 6.36 4.24 -2.49
C ARG A 44 6.11 2.84 -3.04
N GLU A 45 6.44 2.64 -4.30
CA GLU A 45 6.24 1.34 -4.94
C GLU A 45 6.96 0.23 -4.17
N SER A 46 8.17 0.49 -3.68
CA SER A 46 8.92 -0.51 -2.92
C SER A 46 8.21 -0.91 -1.63
N ASP A 47 7.53 0.02 -0.99
CA ASP A 47 6.78 -0.29 0.24
C ASP A 47 5.57 -1.17 -0.07
N VAL A 48 4.92 -0.95 -1.21
CA VAL A 48 3.77 -1.77 -1.62
C VAL A 48 4.25 -3.18 -1.96
N ILE A 49 5.35 -3.30 -2.69
CA ILE A 49 5.93 -4.58 -3.04
C ILE A 49 6.32 -5.36 -1.77
N ALA A 50 6.98 -4.69 -0.83
CA ALA A 50 7.38 -5.32 0.43
C ALA A 50 6.17 -5.80 1.24
N TYR A 51 5.09 -5.02 1.22
CA TYR A 51 3.85 -5.38 1.90
C TYR A 51 3.25 -6.67 1.32
N VAL A 52 3.22 -6.78 0.00
CA VAL A 52 2.70 -7.96 -0.68
C VAL A 52 3.60 -9.16 -0.40
N ASP A 53 4.91 -8.98 -0.51
CA ASP A 53 5.88 -10.06 -0.25
C ASP A 53 5.76 -10.56 1.18
N ALA A 54 5.62 -9.67 2.15
CA ALA A 54 5.47 -10.05 3.55
C ALA A 54 4.19 -10.86 3.78
N ALA A 55 3.11 -10.52 3.09
CA ALA A 55 1.86 -11.28 3.18
C ALA A 55 2.04 -12.70 2.67
N PHE A 56 2.74 -12.87 1.55
CA PHE A 56 3.02 -14.20 1.00
C PHE A 56 3.95 -14.98 1.90
N ASP A 57 4.95 -14.35 2.48
CA ASP A 57 5.89 -15.00 3.40
C ASP A 57 5.15 -15.52 4.64
N MET A 58 4.24 -14.74 5.18
CA MET A 58 3.42 -15.15 6.33
C MET A 58 2.53 -16.35 5.98
N ALA A 59 1.94 -16.33 4.79
CA ALA A 59 1.09 -17.44 4.33
C ALA A 59 1.93 -18.69 4.13
N ALA A 60 3.15 -18.58 3.61
CA ALA A 60 4.03 -19.71 3.41
C ALA A 60 4.53 -20.31 4.73
N ALA A 61 4.66 -19.47 5.77
CA ALA A 61 5.10 -19.91 7.08
C ALA A 61 3.98 -20.60 7.88
N ALA A 62 2.75 -20.43 7.48
CA ALA A 62 1.61 -21.05 8.15
C ALA A 62 1.40 -22.53 7.72
#